data_1c7facffd344458c1c8b0915df2c34f5
#
_entry.id   1c7facffd344458c1c8b0915df2c34f5
#
_cell.length_a   1.000
_cell.length_b   1.000
_cell.length_c   1.000
_cell.angle_alpha   90.00
_cell.angle_beta   90.00
_cell.angle_gamma   90.00
#
_symmetry.space_group_name_H-M   'P 1'
#
loop_
_entity.id
_entity.type
_entity.pdbx_description
1 polymer ?
#
loop_
_entity_poly.entity_id
_entity_poly.type
_entity_poly.pdbx_seq_one_letter_code
_entity_poly.pdbx_strand_id
1 'polypeptide(L)'
;MDENKSKSRITIRVSDESLSFSMAGPNPGDMPMYKKYDFKRGISAAANLREALKTLDLPNATSALLMVDSPIVMMPLDRYYEGCENVIYSNTISGQEGCRIECLQVPRLSVMALFPINSDLKLVVEDYFGKVTIIPSGAPVWDYFHRRNLSAMKNSLYVFIHDNKMDVFSFDRNRFKFFNCFPAGHTANIIYYLMQVWQITGMKVDKDAMYIMGDNDCLGEIKENLNKYIKDVFVVSASADFNRAPATKIERMEYDLMTLYSSQEDLF
;
A
#
# COMPACT_ATOMS: atom_id res chain seq x y z
N MET A 1 29.98 25.10 3.45
CA MET A 1 30.26 23.90 4.25
C MET A 1 28.94 23.43 4.86
N ASP A 2 28.54 22.23 4.51
CA ASP A 2 27.42 21.45 5.06
C ASP A 2 25.96 21.92 4.81
N GLU A 3 25.57 22.04 3.55
CA GLU A 3 24.14 22.04 3.16
C GLU A 3 23.62 20.67 2.70
N ASN A 4 24.35 19.60 2.90
CA ASN A 4 23.98 18.27 2.43
C ASN A 4 23.75 17.27 3.58
N LYS A 5 23.09 17.70 4.68
CA LYS A 5 22.41 16.76 5.54
C LYS A 5 21.15 16.32 4.80
N SER A 6 21.24 15.24 4.06
CA SER A 6 20.09 14.44 3.63
C SER A 6 19.12 14.39 4.80
N LYS A 7 17.95 15.04 4.68
CA LYS A 7 16.91 15.01 5.72
C LYS A 7 16.52 13.56 5.88
N SER A 8 17.01 12.91 6.92
CA SER A 8 16.73 11.50 7.18
C SER A 8 15.23 11.35 7.44
N ARG A 9 14.55 10.61 6.54
CA ARG A 9 13.11 10.33 6.61
C ARG A 9 12.92 8.89 7.08
N ILE A 10 12.19 8.72 8.17
CA ILE A 10 11.73 7.39 8.61
C ILE A 10 10.40 7.07 7.97
N THR A 11 10.21 5.83 7.55
CA THR A 11 8.92 5.32 7.10
C THR A 11 8.29 4.52 8.25
N ILE A 12 7.06 4.84 8.58
CA ILE A 12 6.25 4.16 9.60
C ILE A 12 5.04 3.57 8.88
N ARG A 13 4.96 2.26 8.80
CA ARG A 13 3.79 1.55 8.28
C ARG A 13 2.92 1.12 9.45
N VAL A 14 1.64 1.42 9.37
CA VAL A 14 0.64 1.10 10.40
C VAL A 14 -0.40 0.17 9.82
N SER A 15 -0.56 -1.00 10.42
CA SER A 15 -1.64 -1.94 10.13
C SER A 15 -2.57 -2.10 11.34
N ASP A 16 -3.53 -3.02 11.24
CA ASP A 16 -4.46 -3.31 12.36
C ASP A 16 -3.76 -3.98 13.55
N GLU A 17 -2.61 -4.65 13.33
CA GLU A 17 -1.97 -5.50 14.34
C GLU A 17 -0.51 -5.12 14.64
N SER A 18 0.11 -4.27 13.82
CA SER A 18 1.55 -3.97 13.96
C SER A 18 1.96 -2.61 13.40
N LEU A 19 3.15 -2.20 13.81
CA LEU A 19 3.91 -1.10 13.22
C LEU A 19 5.19 -1.65 12.60
N SER A 20 5.55 -1.14 11.44
CA SER A 20 6.86 -1.39 10.83
C SER A 20 7.58 -0.07 10.62
N PHE A 21 8.83 -0.02 11.09
CA PHE A 21 9.70 1.14 10.98
C PHE A 21 10.80 0.82 9.98
N SER A 22 11.02 1.68 9.02
CA SER A 22 12.09 1.50 8.05
C SER A 22 12.72 2.83 7.65
N MET A 23 13.98 2.78 7.24
CA MET A 23 14.72 3.95 6.77
C MET A 23 15.70 3.50 5.68
N ALA A 24 15.78 4.26 4.60
CA ALA A 24 16.75 4.01 3.54
C ALA A 24 18.18 4.02 4.09
N GLY A 25 19.03 3.18 3.55
CA GLY A 25 20.46 3.24 3.84
C GLY A 25 21.11 4.54 3.32
N PRO A 26 22.33 4.85 3.79
CA PRO A 26 23.02 6.10 3.45
C PRO A 26 23.36 6.22 1.96
N ASN A 27 23.53 5.09 1.26
CA ASN A 27 23.81 5.08 -0.17
C ASN A 27 22.72 4.37 -0.97
N PRO A 28 22.52 4.73 -2.24
CA PRO A 28 21.65 3.98 -3.14
C PRO A 28 22.08 2.49 -3.22
N GLY A 29 21.15 1.60 -2.95
CA GLY A 29 21.42 0.15 -2.95
C GLY A 29 21.87 -0.45 -1.61
N ASP A 30 22.05 0.36 -0.58
CA ASP A 30 22.24 -0.15 0.78
C ASP A 30 20.94 -0.82 1.29
N MET A 31 21.13 -1.78 2.22
CA MET A 31 20.00 -2.41 2.87
C MET A 31 19.29 -1.38 3.78
N PRO A 32 17.97 -1.19 3.62
CA PRO A 32 17.24 -0.31 4.53
C PRO A 32 17.23 -0.90 5.94
N MET A 33 17.23 -0.03 6.95
CA MET A 33 16.92 -0.41 8.32
C MET A 33 15.44 -0.82 8.35
N TYR A 34 15.13 -1.89 9.09
CA TYR A 34 13.77 -2.38 9.28
C TYR A 34 13.61 -2.91 10.70
N LYS A 35 12.51 -2.50 11.36
CA LYS A 35 12.10 -3.00 12.68
C LYS A 35 10.60 -3.12 12.73
N LYS A 36 10.10 -4.27 13.22
CA LYS A 36 8.68 -4.52 13.44
C LYS A 36 8.33 -4.44 14.91
N TYR A 37 7.13 -3.95 15.22
CA TYR A 37 6.55 -3.87 16.55
C TYR A 37 5.12 -4.37 16.51
N ASP A 38 4.84 -5.49 17.16
CA ASP A 38 3.50 -6.05 17.26
C ASP A 38 2.68 -5.29 18.31
N PHE A 39 1.41 -5.02 18.02
CA PHE A 39 0.56 -4.27 18.92
C PHE A 39 0.33 -5.01 20.24
N LYS A 40 0.44 -4.30 21.33
CA LYS A 40 -0.06 -4.75 22.62
C LYS A 40 -1.57 -4.68 22.62
N ARG A 41 -2.21 -5.77 23.01
CA ARG A 41 -3.66 -5.86 23.09
C ARG A 41 -4.23 -4.89 24.14
N GLY A 42 -5.38 -4.30 23.83
CA GLY A 42 -6.11 -3.45 24.77
C GLY A 42 -5.65 -1.99 24.84
N ILE A 43 -4.67 -1.58 24.03
CA ILE A 43 -4.26 -0.19 23.90
C ILE A 43 -4.38 0.29 22.44
N SER A 44 -4.59 1.59 22.24
CA SER A 44 -4.80 2.16 20.91
C SER A 44 -3.53 2.11 20.04
N ALA A 45 -3.70 2.22 18.72
CA ALA A 45 -2.59 2.33 17.78
C ALA A 45 -1.64 3.50 18.12
N ALA A 46 -2.20 4.65 18.53
CA ALA A 46 -1.44 5.82 18.98
C ALA A 46 -0.60 5.54 20.24
N ALA A 47 -1.14 4.80 21.21
CA ALA A 47 -0.42 4.41 22.41
C ALA A 47 0.69 3.38 22.10
N ASN A 48 0.40 2.38 21.22
CA ASN A 48 1.39 1.45 20.72
C ASN A 48 2.53 2.18 20.00
N LEU A 49 2.22 3.18 19.18
CA LEU A 49 3.22 3.98 18.48
C LEU A 49 4.11 4.76 19.45
N ARG A 50 3.52 5.42 20.45
CA ARG A 50 4.32 6.15 21.51
C ARG A 50 5.25 5.20 22.24
N GLU A 51 4.82 3.99 22.51
CA GLU A 51 5.65 3.00 23.18
C GLU A 51 6.77 2.48 22.25
N ALA A 52 6.44 2.16 21.01
CA ALA A 52 7.43 1.73 20.02
C ALA A 52 8.53 2.78 19.80
N LEU A 53 8.15 4.07 19.68
CA LEU A 53 9.11 5.18 19.54
C LEU A 53 10.03 5.36 20.75
N LYS A 54 9.61 4.94 21.95
CA LYS A 54 10.41 5.02 23.18
C LYS A 54 11.29 3.79 23.38
N THR A 55 10.85 2.63 22.94
CA THR A 55 11.51 1.32 23.27
C THR A 55 12.39 0.81 22.16
N LEU A 56 12.08 1.12 20.92
CA LEU A 56 12.91 0.71 19.80
C LEU A 56 14.10 1.67 19.62
N ASP A 57 15.26 1.10 19.40
CA ASP A 57 16.44 1.86 18.99
C ASP A 57 16.29 2.22 17.51
N LEU A 58 15.71 3.40 17.24
CA LEU A 58 15.45 3.93 15.91
C LEU A 58 16.47 5.03 15.57
N PRO A 59 16.91 5.12 14.31
CA PRO A 59 17.78 6.20 13.87
C PRO A 59 17.08 7.58 14.03
N ASN A 60 17.88 8.61 14.28
CA ASN A 60 17.35 9.97 14.32
C ASN A 60 16.81 10.37 12.95
N ALA A 61 15.56 10.79 12.91
CA ALA A 61 14.88 11.28 11.70
C ALA A 61 14.26 12.66 11.98
N THR A 62 14.28 13.52 10.95
CA THR A 62 13.69 14.86 11.02
C THR A 62 12.33 14.94 10.34
N SER A 63 11.95 13.87 9.64
CA SER A 63 10.68 13.77 8.95
C SER A 63 10.21 12.31 8.92
N ALA A 64 8.90 12.12 8.75
CA ALA A 64 8.30 10.79 8.64
C ALA A 64 7.44 10.66 7.37
N LEU A 65 7.45 9.46 6.79
CA LEU A 65 6.43 8.98 5.88
C LEU A 65 5.54 8.00 6.64
N LEU A 66 4.29 8.37 6.84
CA LEU A 66 3.31 7.52 7.52
C LEU A 66 2.47 6.79 6.47
N MET A 67 2.64 5.47 6.39
CA MET A 67 1.85 4.59 5.53
C MET A 67 0.74 3.96 6.38
N VAL A 68 -0.52 4.19 6.00
CA VAL A 68 -1.66 3.69 6.76
C VAL A 68 -2.45 2.66 5.95
N ASP A 69 -2.74 1.53 6.57
CA ASP A 69 -3.69 0.56 6.04
C ASP A 69 -5.11 0.98 6.46
N SER A 70 -5.90 1.45 5.50
CA SER A 70 -7.25 1.97 5.74
C SER A 70 -8.11 1.81 4.49
N PRO A 71 -9.44 1.78 4.62
CA PRO A 71 -10.35 1.77 3.48
C PRO A 71 -10.17 3.02 2.61
N ILE A 72 -10.15 2.85 1.29
CA ILE A 72 -9.81 3.93 0.35
C ILE A 72 -10.94 4.15 -0.64
N VAL A 73 -11.22 5.42 -0.92
CA VAL A 73 -12.07 5.83 -2.03
C VAL A 73 -11.19 6.47 -3.10
N MET A 74 -11.16 5.88 -4.31
CA MET A 74 -10.46 6.44 -5.46
C MET A 74 -11.39 7.34 -6.25
N MET A 75 -11.08 8.62 -6.29
CA MET A 75 -11.84 9.62 -7.02
C MET A 75 -11.06 10.10 -8.25
N PRO A 76 -11.66 10.12 -9.46
CA PRO A 76 -11.01 10.73 -10.62
C PRO A 76 -10.64 12.20 -10.35
N LEU A 77 -9.42 12.59 -10.70
CA LEU A 77 -8.89 13.92 -10.38
C LEU A 77 -9.70 15.06 -11.06
N ASP A 78 -10.29 14.80 -12.23
CA ASP A 78 -11.15 15.73 -12.94
C ASP A 78 -12.55 15.92 -12.32
N ARG A 79 -12.87 15.12 -11.30
CA ARG A 79 -14.12 15.21 -10.51
C ARG A 79 -13.90 15.71 -9.09
N TYR A 80 -12.64 15.82 -8.68
CA TYR A 80 -12.29 16.30 -7.35
C TYR A 80 -12.43 17.83 -7.25
N TYR A 81 -12.98 18.29 -6.15
CA TYR A 81 -12.97 19.70 -5.73
C TYR A 81 -12.76 19.76 -4.22
N GLU A 82 -12.04 20.75 -3.76
CA GLU A 82 -11.71 20.96 -2.36
C GLU A 82 -12.98 21.06 -1.49
N GLY A 83 -13.02 20.34 -0.38
CA GLY A 83 -14.15 20.29 0.54
C GLY A 83 -15.17 19.18 0.27
N CYS A 84 -15.03 18.41 -0.83
CA CYS A 84 -15.92 17.27 -1.11
C CYS A 84 -15.56 15.98 -0.35
N GLU A 85 -14.37 15.92 0.27
CA GLU A 85 -13.75 14.70 0.78
C GLU A 85 -14.63 13.98 1.80
N ASN A 86 -15.06 14.71 2.83
CA ASN A 86 -15.87 14.13 3.91
C ASN A 86 -17.23 13.63 3.40
N VAL A 87 -17.87 14.40 2.50
CA VAL A 87 -19.19 14.04 1.95
C VAL A 87 -19.07 12.79 1.08
N ILE A 88 -18.07 12.74 0.19
CA ILE A 88 -17.87 11.60 -0.69
C ILE A 88 -17.48 10.36 0.11
N TYR A 89 -16.53 10.51 1.03
CA TYR A 89 -16.05 9.39 1.83
C TYR A 89 -17.18 8.79 2.67
N SER A 90 -17.91 9.61 3.44
CA SER A 90 -18.99 9.14 4.34
C SER A 90 -20.19 8.51 3.61
N ASN A 91 -20.45 8.92 2.36
CA ASN A 91 -21.49 8.30 1.54
C ASN A 91 -21.02 7.00 0.84
N THR A 92 -19.72 6.74 0.82
CA THR A 92 -19.15 5.55 0.16
C THR A 92 -18.76 4.47 1.17
N ILE A 93 -18.15 4.87 2.28
CA ILE A 93 -17.65 3.96 3.32
C ILE A 93 -18.24 4.36 4.67
N SER A 94 -18.81 3.41 5.38
CA SER A 94 -19.38 3.59 6.71
C SER A 94 -18.40 3.16 7.82
N GLY A 95 -18.67 3.58 9.07
CA GLY A 95 -17.96 3.08 10.26
C GLY A 95 -16.63 3.76 10.55
N GLN A 96 -16.36 4.94 9.97
CA GLN A 96 -15.13 5.72 10.21
C GLN A 96 -15.40 7.01 11.01
N GLU A 97 -16.36 6.93 11.94
CA GLU A 97 -16.72 8.06 12.79
C GLU A 97 -15.52 8.47 13.67
N GLY A 98 -15.23 9.79 13.73
CA GLY A 98 -14.10 10.32 14.50
C GLY A 98 -12.73 10.25 13.79
N CYS A 99 -12.66 9.73 12.58
CA CYS A 99 -11.46 9.80 11.76
C CYS A 99 -11.44 11.09 10.92
N ARG A 100 -10.25 11.61 10.70
CA ARG A 100 -10.01 12.68 9.72
C ARG A 100 -9.78 12.06 8.35
N ILE A 101 -10.40 12.61 7.32
CA ILE A 101 -10.14 12.17 5.93
C ILE A 101 -8.93 12.93 5.40
N GLU A 102 -7.92 12.16 5.00
CA GLU A 102 -6.74 12.65 4.29
C GLU A 102 -6.88 12.40 2.80
N CYS A 103 -6.18 13.21 2.01
CA CYS A 103 -6.22 13.18 0.56
C CYS A 103 -4.82 13.03 0.01
N LEU A 104 -4.60 12.02 -0.83
CA LEU A 104 -3.38 11.87 -1.59
C LEU A 104 -3.69 12.05 -3.07
N GLN A 105 -3.14 13.11 -3.65
CA GLN A 105 -3.16 13.27 -5.10
C GLN A 105 -2.11 12.36 -5.72
N VAL A 106 -2.53 11.50 -6.65
CA VAL A 106 -1.64 10.64 -7.43
C VAL A 106 -1.73 11.03 -8.91
N PRO A 107 -0.97 12.05 -9.34
CA PRO A 107 -1.14 12.66 -10.67
C PRO A 107 -0.95 11.67 -11.81
N ARG A 108 0.02 10.76 -11.69
CA ARG A 108 0.32 9.72 -12.71
C ARG A 108 -0.88 8.78 -12.95
N LEU A 109 -1.68 8.55 -11.93
CA LEU A 109 -2.87 7.69 -11.99
C LEU A 109 -4.15 8.49 -12.27
N SER A 110 -4.05 9.83 -12.33
CA SER A 110 -5.17 10.77 -12.51
C SER A 110 -6.27 10.60 -11.45
N VAL A 111 -5.87 10.32 -10.19
CA VAL A 111 -6.80 10.12 -9.07
C VAL A 111 -6.41 10.92 -7.83
N MET A 112 -7.44 11.18 -7.02
CA MET A 112 -7.34 11.56 -5.61
C MET A 112 -7.74 10.35 -4.78
N ALA A 113 -6.84 9.86 -3.93
CA ALA A 113 -7.15 8.83 -2.94
C ALA A 113 -7.62 9.50 -1.65
N LEU A 114 -8.83 9.16 -1.20
CA LEU A 114 -9.42 9.63 0.05
C LEU A 114 -9.35 8.48 1.05
N PHE A 115 -8.81 8.72 2.22
CA PHE A 115 -8.65 7.68 3.24
C PHE A 115 -8.69 8.24 4.65
N PRO A 116 -9.19 7.48 5.64
CA PRO A 116 -9.26 7.95 7.01
C PRO A 116 -7.95 7.75 7.74
N ILE A 117 -7.65 8.66 8.65
CA ILE A 117 -6.59 8.50 9.64
C ILE A 117 -7.15 8.76 11.04
N ASN A 118 -6.71 7.95 12.00
CA ASN A 118 -6.97 8.23 13.39
C ASN A 118 -6.24 9.49 13.81
N SER A 119 -7.00 10.48 14.36
CA SER A 119 -6.46 11.80 14.72
C SER A 119 -5.37 11.72 15.78
N ASP A 120 -5.49 10.81 16.76
CA ASP A 120 -4.47 10.65 17.82
C ASP A 120 -3.17 10.06 17.27
N LEU A 121 -3.28 9.12 16.31
CA LEU A 121 -2.12 8.54 15.63
C LEU A 121 -1.35 9.63 14.87
N LYS A 122 -2.07 10.45 14.10
CA LYS A 122 -1.50 11.58 13.36
C LYS A 122 -0.78 12.55 14.28
N LEU A 123 -1.41 12.97 15.36
CA LEU A 123 -0.81 13.88 16.35
C LEU A 123 0.50 13.32 16.92
N VAL A 124 0.54 12.03 17.26
CA VAL A 124 1.76 11.41 17.80
C VAL A 124 2.92 11.50 16.81
N VAL A 125 2.67 11.26 15.52
CA VAL A 125 3.73 11.33 14.51
C VAL A 125 4.16 12.77 14.26
N GLU A 126 3.22 13.71 14.18
CA GLU A 126 3.50 15.14 13.97
C GLU A 126 4.28 15.74 15.15
N ASP A 127 3.94 15.39 16.39
CA ASP A 127 4.67 15.81 17.59
C ASP A 127 6.11 15.30 17.62
N TYR A 128 6.34 14.11 17.08
CA TYR A 128 7.66 13.47 17.15
C TYR A 128 8.59 13.89 16.02
N PHE A 129 8.07 14.08 14.80
CA PHE A 129 8.90 14.27 13.59
C PHE A 129 8.75 15.65 12.93
N GLY A 130 7.85 16.48 13.36
CA GLY A 130 7.62 17.83 12.82
C GLY A 130 7.08 17.86 11.39
N LYS A 131 7.76 17.21 10.42
CA LYS A 131 7.28 17.08 9.04
C LYS A 131 6.83 15.66 8.76
N VAL A 132 5.56 15.49 8.43
CA VAL A 132 4.95 14.18 8.15
C VAL A 132 4.26 14.22 6.78
N THR A 133 4.54 13.21 5.96
CA THR A 133 3.75 12.90 4.76
C THR A 133 2.93 11.64 5.06
N ILE A 134 1.64 11.65 4.71
CA ILE A 134 0.73 10.53 5.00
C ILE A 134 0.22 9.97 3.70
N ILE A 135 0.32 8.64 3.54
CA ILE A 135 -0.13 7.94 2.33
C ILE A 135 -0.83 6.62 2.70
N PRO A 136 -1.72 6.10 1.84
CA PRO A 136 -2.18 4.73 1.95
C PRO A 136 -1.03 3.74 1.76
N SER A 137 -1.05 2.62 2.49
CA SER A 137 0.00 1.59 2.40
C SER A 137 0.15 1.01 0.99
N GLY A 138 -0.95 0.86 0.25
CA GLY A 138 -0.94 0.38 -1.13
C GLY A 138 -0.39 1.35 -2.18
N ALA A 139 -0.18 2.64 -1.85
CA ALA A 139 0.18 3.65 -2.84
C ALA A 139 1.48 3.34 -3.61
N PRO A 140 2.58 2.85 -3.00
CA PRO A 140 3.77 2.44 -3.75
C PRO A 140 3.50 1.30 -4.73
N VAL A 141 2.62 0.36 -4.34
CA VAL A 141 2.28 -0.81 -5.17
C VAL A 141 1.48 -0.37 -6.41
N TRP A 142 0.52 0.54 -6.24
CA TRP A 142 -0.26 1.04 -7.38
C TRP A 142 0.61 1.76 -8.40
N ASP A 143 1.50 2.65 -7.94
CA ASP A 143 2.40 3.38 -8.83
C ASP A 143 3.38 2.44 -9.56
N TYR A 144 3.92 1.46 -8.85
CA TYR A 144 4.83 0.47 -9.43
C TYR A 144 4.15 -0.32 -10.56
N PHE A 145 2.97 -0.88 -10.30
CA PHE A 145 2.26 -1.68 -11.31
C PHE A 145 1.65 -0.82 -12.41
N HIS A 146 1.29 0.42 -12.15
CA HIS A 146 0.90 1.35 -13.20
C HIS A 146 2.02 1.58 -14.20
N ARG A 147 3.23 1.89 -13.75
CA ARG A 147 4.40 2.07 -14.63
C ARG A 147 4.67 0.82 -15.47
N ARG A 148 4.55 -0.34 -14.86
CA ARG A 148 4.71 -1.62 -15.55
C ARG A 148 3.59 -1.87 -16.56
N ASN A 149 2.36 -1.47 -16.27
CA ASN A 149 1.20 -1.61 -17.14
C ASN A 149 1.31 -0.78 -18.44
N LEU A 150 2.04 0.34 -18.42
CA LEU A 150 2.23 1.19 -19.61
C LEU A 150 2.87 0.45 -20.80
N SER A 151 3.66 -0.57 -20.54
CA SER A 151 4.27 -1.44 -21.55
C SER A 151 3.50 -2.74 -21.81
N ALA A 152 2.38 -2.97 -21.11
CA ALA A 152 1.63 -4.22 -21.23
C ALA A 152 0.79 -4.25 -22.50
N MET A 153 0.84 -5.40 -23.20
CA MET A 153 0.02 -5.63 -24.40
C MET A 153 -1.38 -6.17 -24.08
N LYS A 154 -1.61 -6.61 -22.84
CA LYS A 154 -2.85 -7.20 -22.36
C LYS A 154 -3.46 -6.34 -21.27
N ASN A 155 -4.80 -6.34 -21.15
CA ASN A 155 -5.41 -5.82 -19.94
C ASN A 155 -5.02 -6.70 -18.76
N SER A 156 -4.79 -6.06 -17.62
CA SER A 156 -4.31 -6.75 -16.43
C SER A 156 -5.13 -6.37 -15.20
N LEU A 157 -5.48 -7.40 -14.41
CA LEU A 157 -6.03 -7.23 -13.08
C LEU A 157 -4.91 -7.52 -12.07
N TYR A 158 -4.69 -6.57 -11.17
CA TYR A 158 -3.68 -6.65 -10.12
C TYR A 158 -4.36 -6.91 -8.79
N VAL A 159 -3.78 -7.79 -7.99
CA VAL A 159 -4.32 -8.25 -6.70
C VAL A 159 -3.20 -8.17 -5.68
N PHE A 160 -3.25 -7.16 -4.81
CA PHE A 160 -2.29 -7.00 -3.72
C PHE A 160 -2.93 -7.50 -2.41
N ILE A 161 -2.43 -8.63 -1.88
CA ILE A 161 -2.92 -9.24 -0.65
C ILE A 161 -2.02 -8.84 0.52
N HIS A 162 -2.61 -8.22 1.52
CA HIS A 162 -1.93 -7.73 2.72
C HIS A 162 -2.91 -7.65 3.91
N ASP A 163 -2.43 -7.75 5.12
CA ASP A 163 -3.19 -7.50 6.36
C ASP A 163 -4.62 -8.10 6.36
N ASN A 164 -4.79 -9.36 5.92
CA ASN A 164 -6.07 -10.04 5.75
C ASN A 164 -7.06 -9.36 4.78
N LYS A 165 -6.58 -8.49 3.92
CA LYS A 165 -7.32 -7.77 2.88
C LYS A 165 -6.66 -7.99 1.53
N MET A 166 -7.35 -7.62 0.47
CA MET A 166 -6.77 -7.54 -0.87
C MET A 166 -7.25 -6.27 -1.58
N ASP A 167 -6.31 -5.50 -2.07
CA ASP A 167 -6.56 -4.43 -3.01
C ASP A 167 -6.60 -5.01 -4.42
N VAL A 168 -7.73 -4.83 -5.10
CA VAL A 168 -7.90 -5.28 -6.48
C VAL A 168 -8.02 -4.08 -7.38
N PHE A 169 -7.14 -3.97 -8.37
CA PHE A 169 -7.09 -2.80 -9.22
C PHE A 169 -6.71 -3.11 -10.67
N SER A 170 -7.11 -2.25 -11.58
CA SER A 170 -6.73 -2.30 -12.99
C SER A 170 -6.60 -0.89 -13.56
N PHE A 171 -5.89 -0.78 -14.68
CA PHE A 171 -5.65 0.49 -15.35
C PHE A 171 -6.20 0.46 -16.77
N ASP A 172 -6.63 1.63 -17.24
CA ASP A 172 -6.83 1.94 -18.64
C ASP A 172 -5.85 3.05 -19.03
N ARG A 173 -4.74 2.68 -19.66
CA ARG A 173 -3.61 3.57 -19.96
C ARG A 173 -3.10 4.23 -18.66
N ASN A 174 -3.29 5.53 -18.51
CA ASN A 174 -2.79 6.34 -17.38
C ASN A 174 -3.83 6.56 -16.27
N ARG A 175 -4.92 5.78 -16.22
CA ARG A 175 -5.99 5.98 -15.24
C ARG A 175 -6.35 4.68 -14.56
N PHE A 176 -6.76 4.74 -13.31
CA PHE A 176 -7.47 3.64 -12.71
C PHE A 176 -8.76 3.37 -13.49
N LYS A 177 -8.92 2.13 -13.92
CA LYS A 177 -10.18 1.63 -14.47
C LYS A 177 -11.08 1.07 -13.37
N PHE A 178 -10.46 0.42 -12.40
CA PHE A 178 -11.13 -0.20 -11.26
C PHE A 178 -10.20 -0.18 -10.05
N PHE A 179 -10.77 0.06 -8.88
CA PHE A 179 -10.13 -0.15 -7.57
C PHE A 179 -11.19 -0.54 -6.56
N ASN A 180 -10.93 -1.59 -5.79
CA ASN A 180 -11.71 -1.90 -4.58
C ASN A 180 -10.87 -2.76 -3.63
N CYS A 181 -11.22 -2.72 -2.34
CA CYS A 181 -10.63 -3.55 -1.30
C CYS A 181 -11.63 -4.60 -0.83
N PHE A 182 -11.17 -5.84 -0.64
CA PHE A 182 -11.99 -6.96 -0.20
C PHE A 182 -11.31 -7.71 0.95
N PRO A 183 -12.07 -8.40 1.83
CA PRO A 183 -11.48 -9.26 2.85
C PRO A 183 -10.79 -10.48 2.21
N ALA A 184 -9.60 -10.83 2.71
CA ALA A 184 -8.75 -11.91 2.20
C ALA A 184 -8.41 -12.97 3.27
N GLY A 185 -9.23 -13.14 4.30
CA GLY A 185 -8.99 -14.10 5.38
C GLY A 185 -9.14 -15.58 5.00
N HIS A 186 -9.79 -15.91 3.88
CA HIS A 186 -10.00 -17.28 3.41
C HIS A 186 -9.84 -17.37 1.90
N THR A 187 -9.08 -18.37 1.41
CA THR A 187 -8.82 -18.62 -0.01
C THR A 187 -10.10 -18.67 -0.86
N ALA A 188 -11.16 -19.33 -0.37
CA ALA A 188 -12.42 -19.44 -1.10
C ALA A 188 -13.09 -18.07 -1.34
N ASN A 189 -13.04 -17.17 -0.36
CA ASN A 189 -13.57 -15.81 -0.50
C ASN A 189 -12.74 -14.99 -1.50
N ILE A 190 -11.42 -15.12 -1.43
CA ILE A 190 -10.50 -14.47 -2.37
C ILE A 190 -10.87 -14.85 -3.80
N ILE A 191 -10.98 -16.15 -4.08
CA ILE A 191 -11.32 -16.65 -5.42
C ILE A 191 -12.69 -16.14 -5.86
N TYR A 192 -13.70 -16.18 -4.97
CA TYR A 192 -15.04 -15.68 -5.25
C TYR A 192 -15.03 -14.20 -5.67
N TYR A 193 -14.42 -13.33 -4.87
CA TYR A 193 -14.36 -11.90 -5.17
C TYR A 193 -13.56 -11.63 -6.46
N LEU A 194 -12.43 -12.31 -6.67
CA LEU A 194 -11.62 -12.12 -7.86
C LEU A 194 -12.37 -12.51 -9.14
N MET A 195 -13.13 -13.62 -9.11
CA MET A 195 -13.96 -14.02 -10.25
C MET A 195 -15.11 -13.03 -10.52
N GLN A 196 -15.72 -12.46 -9.46
CA GLN A 196 -16.73 -11.40 -9.61
C GLN A 196 -16.13 -10.14 -10.25
N VAL A 197 -14.97 -9.68 -9.75
CA VAL A 197 -14.29 -8.51 -10.31
C VAL A 197 -13.87 -8.76 -11.76
N TRP A 198 -13.33 -9.95 -12.06
CA TRP A 198 -12.96 -10.34 -13.42
C TRP A 198 -14.15 -10.20 -14.40
N GLN A 199 -15.30 -10.69 -13.98
CA GLN A 199 -16.53 -10.60 -14.78
C GLN A 199 -17.03 -9.16 -14.92
N ILE A 200 -17.12 -8.39 -13.83
CA ILE A 200 -17.63 -7.01 -13.82
C ILE A 200 -16.73 -6.08 -14.65
N THR A 201 -15.41 -6.28 -14.60
CA THR A 201 -14.47 -5.47 -15.38
C THR A 201 -14.40 -5.87 -16.87
N GLY A 202 -15.12 -6.93 -17.26
CA GLY A 202 -15.18 -7.40 -18.65
C GLY A 202 -13.91 -8.07 -19.14
N MET A 203 -13.08 -8.59 -18.23
CA MET A 203 -11.85 -9.29 -18.55
C MET A 203 -12.11 -10.61 -19.31
N LYS A 204 -11.23 -10.96 -20.24
CA LYS A 204 -11.33 -12.13 -21.12
C LYS A 204 -10.39 -13.23 -20.63
N VAL A 205 -10.93 -14.44 -20.40
CA VAL A 205 -10.17 -15.58 -19.82
C VAL A 205 -8.98 -16.06 -20.67
N ASP A 206 -9.01 -15.83 -21.97
CA ASP A 206 -8.00 -16.27 -22.94
C ASP A 206 -7.06 -15.15 -23.42
N LYS A 207 -7.31 -13.89 -23.04
CA LYS A 207 -6.58 -12.74 -23.57
C LYS A 207 -5.95 -11.85 -22.47
N ASP A 208 -6.63 -11.72 -21.36
CA ASP A 208 -6.22 -10.82 -20.27
C ASP A 208 -5.47 -11.60 -19.18
N ALA A 209 -4.77 -10.90 -18.30
CA ALA A 209 -3.92 -11.50 -17.29
C ALA A 209 -4.31 -11.05 -15.87
N MET A 210 -4.04 -11.91 -14.88
CA MET A 210 -4.14 -11.58 -13.46
C MET A 210 -2.77 -11.71 -12.80
N TYR A 211 -2.38 -10.69 -12.03
CA TYR A 211 -1.13 -10.67 -11.27
C TYR A 211 -1.47 -10.60 -9.78
N ILE A 212 -0.99 -11.57 -9.02
CA ILE A 212 -1.24 -11.69 -7.58
C ILE A 212 0.09 -11.48 -6.85
N MET A 213 0.12 -10.57 -5.89
CA MET A 213 1.28 -10.24 -5.08
C MET A 213 0.89 -10.01 -3.62
N GLY A 214 1.89 -9.95 -2.75
CA GLY A 214 1.72 -9.57 -1.35
C GLY A 214 2.25 -10.61 -0.37
N ASP A 215 1.83 -10.49 0.89
CA ASP A 215 2.36 -11.18 2.05
C ASP A 215 1.40 -12.31 2.51
N ASN A 216 1.13 -13.28 1.61
CA ASN A 216 0.22 -14.37 1.90
C ASN A 216 0.83 -15.71 1.44
N ASP A 217 0.90 -16.66 2.37
CA ASP A 217 1.47 -18.00 2.11
C ASP A 217 0.64 -18.83 1.12
N CYS A 218 -0.63 -18.47 0.90
CA CYS A 218 -1.55 -19.18 0.01
C CYS A 218 -1.53 -18.69 -1.44
N LEU A 219 -0.63 -17.80 -1.84
CA LEU A 219 -0.59 -17.26 -3.22
C LEU A 219 -0.53 -18.37 -4.29
N GLY A 220 0.23 -19.43 -4.02
CA GLY A 220 0.32 -20.60 -4.91
C GLY A 220 -1.02 -21.32 -5.05
N GLU A 221 -1.71 -21.60 -3.96
CA GLU A 221 -3.03 -22.23 -3.93
C GLU A 221 -4.08 -21.36 -4.64
N ILE A 222 -4.08 -20.05 -4.39
CA ILE A 222 -4.97 -19.10 -5.06
C ILE A 222 -4.77 -19.16 -6.57
N LYS A 223 -3.52 -19.10 -7.04
CA LYS A 223 -3.15 -19.21 -8.44
C LYS A 223 -3.66 -20.52 -9.06
N GLU A 224 -3.40 -21.67 -8.41
CA GLU A 224 -3.83 -22.99 -8.93
C GLU A 224 -5.34 -23.08 -9.09
N ASN A 225 -6.10 -22.54 -8.14
CA ASN A 225 -7.55 -22.52 -8.21
C ASN A 225 -8.07 -21.58 -9.32
N LEU A 226 -7.47 -20.38 -9.46
CA LEU A 226 -7.85 -19.42 -10.51
C LEU A 226 -7.48 -19.91 -11.90
N ASN A 227 -6.39 -20.65 -12.07
CA ASN A 227 -5.98 -21.22 -13.36
C ASN A 227 -6.98 -22.25 -13.92
N LYS A 228 -7.93 -22.73 -13.12
CA LYS A 228 -9.05 -23.56 -13.61
C LYS A 228 -10.03 -22.76 -14.48
N TYR A 229 -10.03 -21.43 -14.35
CA TYR A 229 -10.98 -20.52 -15.01
C TYR A 229 -10.31 -19.45 -15.87
N ILE A 230 -9.09 -19.03 -15.53
CA ILE A 230 -8.34 -17.95 -16.18
C ILE A 230 -7.01 -18.54 -16.67
N LYS A 231 -6.68 -18.32 -17.94
CA LYS A 231 -5.46 -18.88 -18.55
C LYS A 231 -4.17 -18.30 -17.96
N ASP A 232 -4.11 -17.00 -17.85
CA ASP A 232 -2.89 -16.27 -17.50
C ASP A 232 -3.00 -15.67 -16.08
N VAL A 233 -2.68 -16.48 -15.06
CA VAL A 233 -2.58 -16.08 -13.66
C VAL A 233 -1.13 -16.19 -13.19
N PHE A 234 -0.56 -15.10 -12.73
CA PHE A 234 0.83 -15.00 -12.32
C PHE A 234 0.94 -14.59 -10.83
N VAL A 235 1.77 -15.30 -10.08
CA VAL A 235 2.22 -14.83 -8.76
C VAL A 235 3.49 -14.03 -8.97
N VAL A 236 3.49 -12.81 -8.45
CA VAL A 236 4.62 -11.89 -8.50
C VAL A 236 5.49 -12.09 -7.27
N SER A 237 6.71 -12.54 -7.49
CA SER A 237 7.71 -12.66 -6.42
C SER A 237 8.47 -11.35 -6.26
N ALA A 238 8.44 -10.74 -5.07
CA ALA A 238 9.16 -9.51 -4.77
C ALA A 238 10.65 -9.61 -5.12
N SER A 239 11.31 -10.71 -4.78
CA SER A 239 12.73 -10.92 -5.09
C SER A 239 13.04 -10.93 -6.57
N ALA A 240 12.20 -11.57 -7.40
CA ALA A 240 12.40 -11.61 -8.83
C ALA A 240 12.00 -10.29 -9.49
N ASP A 241 10.90 -9.69 -9.05
CA ASP A 241 10.30 -8.51 -9.65
C ASP A 241 11.14 -7.25 -9.39
N PHE A 242 11.71 -7.13 -8.21
CA PHE A 242 12.58 -6.02 -7.81
C PHE A 242 14.08 -6.29 -8.02
N ASN A 243 14.43 -7.17 -8.96
CA ASN A 243 15.82 -7.48 -9.32
C ASN A 243 16.72 -7.80 -8.10
N ARG A 244 16.17 -8.52 -7.13
CA ARG A 244 16.86 -8.85 -5.88
C ARG A 244 17.35 -7.61 -5.11
N ALA A 245 16.58 -6.52 -5.14
CA ALA A 245 16.86 -5.31 -4.38
C ALA A 245 17.14 -5.66 -2.89
N PRO A 246 18.01 -4.92 -2.20
CA PRO A 246 18.37 -5.24 -0.80
C PRO A 246 17.18 -5.40 0.13
N ALA A 247 16.13 -4.61 -0.04
CA ALA A 247 14.89 -4.70 0.74
C ALA A 247 14.23 -6.10 0.67
N THR A 248 14.35 -6.81 -0.46
CA THR A 248 13.77 -8.16 -0.63
C THR A 248 14.48 -9.25 0.16
N LYS A 249 15.62 -8.94 0.77
CA LYS A 249 16.39 -9.86 1.62
C LYS A 249 16.05 -9.73 3.10
N ILE A 250 15.25 -8.73 3.45
CA ILE A 250 14.84 -8.48 4.83
C ILE A 250 13.67 -9.41 5.15
N GLU A 251 13.88 -10.28 6.11
CA GLU A 251 12.86 -11.25 6.55
C GLU A 251 11.63 -10.50 7.08
N ARG A 252 10.45 -10.92 6.63
CA ARG A 252 9.13 -10.38 7.03
C ARG A 252 8.90 -8.89 6.74
N MET A 253 9.71 -8.28 5.88
CA MET A 253 9.41 -6.95 5.39
C MET A 253 8.19 -7.02 4.47
N GLU A 254 7.22 -6.13 4.68
CA GLU A 254 5.98 -6.10 3.91
C GLU A 254 6.23 -5.72 2.44
N TYR A 255 5.41 -6.28 1.55
CA TYR A 255 5.55 -6.11 0.10
C TYR A 255 5.48 -4.63 -0.34
N ASP A 256 4.60 -3.85 0.30
CA ASP A 256 4.46 -2.42 0.04
C ASP A 256 5.72 -1.62 0.42
N LEU A 257 6.38 -1.96 1.53
CA LEU A 257 7.67 -1.39 1.92
C LEU A 257 8.79 -1.83 0.96
N MET A 258 8.84 -3.11 0.56
CA MET A 258 9.80 -3.55 -0.45
C MET A 258 9.63 -2.78 -1.76
N THR A 259 8.37 -2.54 -2.16
CA THR A 259 8.04 -1.75 -3.37
C THR A 259 8.51 -0.31 -3.23
N LEU A 260 8.30 0.32 -2.08
CA LEU A 260 8.74 1.68 -1.80
C LEU A 260 10.26 1.83 -1.99
N TYR A 261 11.05 0.89 -1.44
CA TYR A 261 12.53 0.94 -1.53
C TYR A 261 13.08 0.43 -2.87
N SER A 262 12.27 -0.24 -3.66
CA SER A 262 12.66 -0.69 -5.01
C SER A 262 12.32 0.32 -6.10
N SER A 263 11.48 1.30 -5.80
CA SER A 263 11.16 2.42 -6.69
C SER A 263 12.32 3.43 -6.66
N GLN A 264 12.92 3.71 -7.81
CA GLN A 264 14.08 4.61 -7.93
C GLN A 264 13.74 6.10 -7.79
N GLU A 265 12.49 6.45 -7.59
CA GLU A 265 12.02 7.83 -7.52
C GLU A 265 11.34 8.10 -6.16
N ASP A 266 11.61 9.27 -5.59
CA ASP A 266 10.83 9.82 -4.47
C ASP A 266 9.40 10.10 -4.96
N LEU A 267 8.49 9.21 -4.61
CA LEU A 267 7.09 9.26 -5.04
C LEU A 267 6.23 10.17 -4.17
N PHE A 268 6.68 10.44 -2.93
CA PHE A 268 5.87 11.09 -1.91
C PHE A 268 6.68 12.04 -1.02
#